data_114abefa3c5e20a0d92fd52fddfd90de
#
_entry.id   114abefa3c5e20a0d92fd52fddfd90de
#
_cell.length_a   1.000
_cell.length_b   1.000
_cell.length_c   1.000
_cell.angle_alpha   90.00
_cell.angle_beta   90.00
_cell.angle_gamma   90.00
#
_symmetry.space_group_name_H-M   'P 1'
#
loop_
_entity.id
_entity.type
_entity.pdbx_description
1 polymer ?
#
loop_
_entity_poly.entity_id
_entity_poly.type
_entity_poly.pdbx_seq_one_letter_code
_entity_poly.pdbx_strand_id
1 'polypeptide(L)'
;LAEQVGPKGLRLRVFRGADPAVESTVDRIRLETGLGDADANMPLDQVLEEREDELRIIKTPREIEQIREAIRATERGFERVADVISLAPKVRRGERLIESVFMGSCRYEANDVSFETVVGSGRRSTFLHYMINNHPVSEGDAVVLDAGAESQYLYAADVTRTLPVSGHYSPAQRRVAEAVLAASDAAIAAANKPGARYRDLMAAAMDSIAHSLEDMGILTVSAAESLKPDGEQHCRWLYHGTGHHLGLDCHDAQHARDEYYPDAELKPGMVFTMEPGLYFHDNDLLVPEEYRGIGVRLEDDLLVTDSGEVVILSDGVPRSPEGIEAWMAEHGPERYIADLTGFDPKD
;
A
#
# COMPACT_ATOMS: atom_id res chain seq x y z
N LEU A 1 -20.17 12.03 -34.27
CA LEU A 1 -20.02 12.62 -32.92
C LEU A 1 -20.18 14.16 -33.00
N ALA A 2 -19.43 14.85 -33.88
CA ALA A 2 -19.51 16.30 -34.05
C ALA A 2 -20.94 16.82 -34.37
N GLU A 3 -21.74 16.06 -35.09
CA GLU A 3 -23.15 16.41 -35.41
C GLU A 3 -24.09 16.31 -34.18
N GLN A 4 -23.68 15.65 -33.14
CA GLN A 4 -24.46 15.46 -31.91
C GLN A 4 -24.03 16.41 -30.78
N VAL A 5 -22.82 16.96 -30.87
CA VAL A 5 -22.24 17.87 -29.88
C VAL A 5 -22.63 19.31 -30.24
N GLY A 6 -22.65 20.19 -29.28
CA GLY A 6 -22.98 21.61 -29.49
C GLY A 6 -24.46 21.89 -29.82
N PRO A 7 -24.94 21.63 -31.04
CA PRO A 7 -26.34 21.95 -31.45
C PRO A 7 -27.42 21.28 -30.59
N LYS A 8 -27.11 20.11 -30.01
CA LYS A 8 -28.02 19.36 -29.11
C LYS A 8 -27.76 19.63 -27.61
N GLY A 9 -26.90 20.60 -27.28
CA GLY A 9 -26.53 20.92 -25.91
C GLY A 9 -25.68 19.83 -25.23
N LEU A 10 -25.20 18.82 -25.97
CA LEU A 10 -24.28 17.83 -25.44
C LEU A 10 -22.91 18.45 -25.21
N ARG A 11 -22.29 18.13 -24.09
CA ARG A 11 -20.94 18.56 -23.73
C ARG A 11 -20.01 17.38 -23.73
N LEU A 12 -18.92 17.48 -24.47
CA LEU A 12 -17.88 16.47 -24.55
C LEU A 12 -16.91 16.69 -23.38
N ARG A 13 -16.52 15.62 -22.70
CA ARG A 13 -15.51 15.60 -21.63
C ARG A 13 -14.48 14.54 -21.96
N VAL A 14 -13.27 14.68 -21.42
CA VAL A 14 -12.18 13.71 -21.59
C VAL A 14 -11.34 13.66 -20.30
N PHE A 15 -10.86 12.48 -19.99
CA PHE A 15 -9.82 12.30 -18.97
C PHE A 15 -8.50 12.81 -19.52
N ARG A 16 -7.86 13.73 -18.78
CA ARG A 16 -6.59 14.32 -19.16
C ARG A 16 -5.44 13.42 -18.71
N GLY A 17 -4.41 13.28 -19.57
CA GLY A 17 -3.25 12.45 -19.32
C GLY A 17 -3.42 10.97 -19.66
N ALA A 18 -4.64 10.52 -20.00
CA ALA A 18 -4.91 9.10 -20.28
C ALA A 18 -4.50 8.68 -21.70
N ASP A 19 -4.91 9.45 -22.73
CA ASP A 19 -4.59 9.18 -24.13
C ASP A 19 -4.50 10.47 -24.95
N PRO A 20 -3.29 10.91 -25.32
CA PRO A 20 -3.09 12.14 -26.08
C PRO A 20 -3.80 12.19 -27.44
N ALA A 21 -4.03 11.05 -28.09
CA ALA A 21 -4.74 11.00 -29.38
C ALA A 21 -6.24 11.21 -29.19
N VAL A 22 -6.82 10.63 -28.14
CA VAL A 22 -8.22 10.85 -27.75
C VAL A 22 -8.41 12.30 -27.34
N GLU A 23 -7.55 12.84 -26.48
CA GLU A 23 -7.60 14.24 -26.03
C GLU A 23 -7.55 15.23 -27.20
N SER A 24 -6.57 15.08 -28.09
CA SER A 24 -6.44 15.93 -29.28
C SER A 24 -7.67 15.84 -30.19
N THR A 25 -8.27 14.67 -30.29
CA THR A 25 -9.49 14.48 -31.08
C THR A 25 -10.68 15.19 -30.45
N VAL A 26 -10.83 15.08 -29.13
CA VAL A 26 -11.90 15.76 -28.38
C VAL A 26 -11.74 17.27 -28.47
N ASP A 27 -10.54 17.81 -28.29
CA ASP A 27 -10.26 19.25 -28.34
C ASP A 27 -10.52 19.81 -29.74
N ARG A 28 -10.15 19.09 -30.80
CA ARG A 28 -10.49 19.47 -32.17
C ARG A 28 -12.01 19.53 -32.40
N ILE A 29 -12.76 18.54 -31.93
CA ILE A 29 -14.23 18.52 -32.06
C ILE A 29 -14.85 19.69 -31.29
N ARG A 30 -14.35 20.03 -30.11
CA ARG A 30 -14.80 21.17 -29.32
C ARG A 30 -14.60 22.50 -30.06
N LEU A 31 -13.41 22.71 -30.64
CA LEU A 31 -13.11 23.89 -31.46
C LEU A 31 -14.03 23.98 -32.67
N GLU A 32 -14.19 22.90 -33.42
CA GLU A 32 -15.05 22.85 -34.60
C GLU A 32 -16.55 23.09 -34.30
N THR A 33 -16.95 22.77 -33.05
CA THR A 33 -18.35 22.91 -32.61
C THR A 33 -18.60 24.15 -31.75
N GLY A 34 -17.59 25.01 -31.56
CA GLY A 34 -17.71 26.26 -30.80
C GLY A 34 -17.79 26.09 -29.27
N LEU A 35 -17.31 24.93 -28.74
CA LEU A 35 -17.29 24.64 -27.31
C LEU A 35 -16.00 25.13 -26.60
N GLY A 36 -15.14 25.84 -27.29
CA GLY A 36 -13.87 26.37 -26.75
C GLY A 36 -12.69 25.40 -26.91
N ASP A 37 -11.52 25.85 -26.52
CA ASP A 37 -10.26 25.11 -26.57
C ASP A 37 -10.05 24.23 -25.32
N ALA A 38 -8.89 23.60 -25.23
CA ALA A 38 -8.49 22.74 -24.10
C ALA A 38 -8.52 23.53 -22.79
N ASP A 39 -7.94 24.74 -22.75
CA ASP A 39 -7.84 25.54 -21.50
C ASP A 39 -9.20 25.93 -20.97
N ALA A 40 -10.13 26.35 -21.86
CA ALA A 40 -11.51 26.69 -21.47
C ALA A 40 -12.30 25.50 -20.94
N ASN A 41 -11.94 24.27 -21.32
CA ASN A 41 -12.62 23.04 -20.91
C ASN A 41 -11.93 22.31 -19.76
N MET A 42 -10.69 22.65 -19.40
CA MET A 42 -9.92 22.00 -18.34
C MET A 42 -10.70 21.87 -17.01
N PRO A 43 -11.33 22.93 -16.46
CA PRO A 43 -12.07 22.81 -15.20
C PRO A 43 -13.26 21.85 -15.28
N LEU A 44 -13.81 21.67 -16.48
CA LEU A 44 -14.95 20.79 -16.71
C LEU A 44 -14.52 19.33 -16.95
N ASP A 45 -13.32 19.12 -17.48
CA ASP A 45 -12.70 17.80 -17.57
C ASP A 45 -12.30 17.31 -16.18
N GLN A 46 -11.77 18.17 -15.31
CA GLN A 46 -11.52 17.87 -13.89
C GLN A 46 -12.78 17.44 -13.14
N VAL A 47 -13.93 18.07 -13.40
CA VAL A 47 -15.21 17.61 -12.82
C VAL A 47 -15.57 16.19 -13.27
N LEU A 48 -15.18 15.77 -14.47
CA LEU A 48 -15.38 14.37 -14.89
C LEU A 48 -14.53 13.42 -14.06
N GLU A 49 -13.25 13.75 -13.85
CA GLU A 49 -12.32 12.98 -13.01
C GLU A 49 -12.83 12.86 -11.58
N GLU A 50 -13.19 13.99 -10.94
CA GLU A 50 -13.78 14.01 -9.61
C GLU A 50 -15.02 13.09 -9.50
N ARG A 51 -15.92 13.16 -10.48
CA ARG A 51 -17.16 12.36 -10.46
C ARG A 51 -16.94 10.89 -10.69
N GLU A 52 -15.98 10.53 -11.50
CA GLU A 52 -15.63 9.13 -11.73
C GLU A 52 -14.98 8.53 -10.49
N ASP A 53 -14.05 9.25 -9.88
CA ASP A 53 -13.39 8.83 -8.64
C ASP A 53 -14.42 8.68 -7.49
N GLU A 54 -15.36 9.62 -7.35
CA GLU A 54 -16.44 9.52 -6.36
C GLU A 54 -17.32 8.27 -6.57
N LEU A 55 -17.53 7.83 -7.81
CA LEU A 55 -18.27 6.60 -8.10
C LEU A 55 -17.50 5.33 -7.72
N ARG A 56 -16.17 5.37 -7.77
CA ARG A 56 -15.30 4.24 -7.43
C ARG A 56 -15.17 4.02 -5.92
N ILE A 57 -15.45 5.02 -5.09
CA ILE A 57 -15.26 4.94 -3.63
C ILE A 57 -16.05 3.76 -3.03
N ILE A 58 -17.30 3.57 -3.44
CA ILE A 58 -18.17 2.50 -2.92
C ILE A 58 -18.16 1.32 -3.89
N LYS A 59 -17.50 0.25 -3.51
CA LYS A 59 -17.38 -0.98 -4.28
C LYS A 59 -18.63 -1.82 -4.18
N THR A 60 -19.09 -2.36 -5.29
CA THR A 60 -20.13 -3.38 -5.34
C THR A 60 -19.63 -4.71 -4.78
N PRO A 61 -20.51 -5.65 -4.38
CA PRO A 61 -20.08 -6.99 -3.93
C PRO A 61 -19.20 -7.73 -4.94
N ARG A 62 -19.41 -7.51 -6.25
CA ARG A 62 -18.59 -8.13 -7.29
C ARG A 62 -17.19 -7.53 -7.35
N GLU A 63 -17.05 -6.24 -7.19
CA GLU A 63 -15.75 -5.55 -7.14
C GLU A 63 -14.96 -5.98 -5.89
N ILE A 64 -15.63 -6.06 -4.74
CA ILE A 64 -15.02 -6.57 -3.50
C ILE A 64 -14.51 -8.00 -3.69
N GLU A 65 -15.25 -8.88 -4.39
CA GLU A 65 -14.76 -10.24 -4.66
C GLU A 65 -13.54 -10.22 -5.58
N GLN A 66 -13.46 -9.31 -6.56
CA GLN A 66 -12.26 -9.17 -7.40
C GLN A 66 -11.04 -8.69 -6.60
N ILE A 67 -11.22 -7.76 -5.68
CA ILE A 67 -10.16 -7.33 -4.75
C ILE A 67 -9.72 -8.52 -3.88
N ARG A 68 -10.65 -9.32 -3.36
CA ARG A 68 -10.32 -10.53 -2.59
C ARG A 68 -9.54 -11.56 -3.42
N GLU A 69 -9.83 -11.71 -4.72
CA GLU A 69 -9.06 -12.58 -5.63
C GLU A 69 -7.62 -12.06 -5.77
N ALA A 70 -7.44 -10.74 -5.95
CA ALA A 70 -6.12 -10.11 -5.99
C ALA A 70 -5.35 -10.31 -4.68
N ILE A 71 -6.01 -10.13 -3.54
CA ILE A 71 -5.42 -10.34 -2.21
C ILE A 71 -4.96 -11.80 -2.03
N ARG A 72 -5.80 -12.79 -2.37
CA ARG A 72 -5.40 -14.21 -2.28
C ARG A 72 -4.17 -14.53 -3.13
N ALA A 73 -4.07 -13.94 -4.32
CA ALA A 73 -2.88 -14.09 -5.17
C ALA A 73 -1.65 -13.42 -4.56
N THR A 74 -1.83 -12.25 -3.94
CA THR A 74 -0.79 -11.54 -3.19
C THR A 74 -0.29 -12.36 -2.02
N GLU A 75 -1.17 -12.91 -1.20
CA GLU A 75 -0.83 -13.77 -0.05
C GLU A 75 0.00 -14.99 -0.48
N ARG A 76 -0.38 -15.65 -1.60
CA ARG A 76 0.45 -16.72 -2.18
C ARG A 76 1.82 -16.22 -2.64
N GLY A 77 1.91 -15.01 -3.17
CA GLY A 77 3.19 -14.38 -3.50
C GLY A 77 4.09 -14.22 -2.28
N PHE A 78 3.52 -13.77 -1.15
CA PHE A 78 4.24 -13.67 0.13
C PHE A 78 4.67 -15.04 0.66
N GLU A 79 3.81 -16.07 0.58
CA GLU A 79 4.18 -17.45 0.93
C GLU A 79 5.40 -17.94 0.12
N ARG A 80 5.40 -17.70 -1.21
CA ARG A 80 6.52 -18.07 -2.08
C ARG A 80 7.80 -17.33 -1.72
N VAL A 81 7.69 -16.05 -1.37
CA VAL A 81 8.84 -15.27 -0.89
C VAL A 81 9.35 -15.81 0.44
N ALA A 82 8.48 -16.12 1.39
CA ALA A 82 8.87 -16.73 2.67
C ALA A 82 9.61 -18.07 2.48
N ASP A 83 9.19 -18.88 1.50
CA ASP A 83 9.86 -20.14 1.16
C ASP A 83 11.31 -19.92 0.67
N VAL A 84 11.62 -18.80 0.01
CA VAL A 84 12.94 -18.61 -0.62
C VAL A 84 13.79 -17.51 0.03
N ILE A 85 13.25 -16.66 0.91
CA ILE A 85 13.95 -15.50 1.45
C ILE A 85 15.29 -15.86 2.11
N SER A 86 15.40 -17.02 2.75
CA SER A 86 16.63 -17.55 3.35
C SER A 86 17.73 -17.87 2.33
N LEU A 87 17.42 -17.90 1.03
CA LEU A 87 18.38 -18.04 -0.06
C LEU A 87 18.90 -16.68 -0.54
N ALA A 88 18.20 -15.58 -0.25
CA ALA A 88 18.56 -14.24 -0.73
C ALA A 88 20.00 -13.83 -0.35
N PRO A 89 20.53 -14.13 0.86
CA PRO A 89 21.93 -13.85 1.20
C PRO A 89 22.96 -14.66 0.39
N LYS A 90 22.55 -15.77 -0.22
CA LYS A 90 23.43 -16.68 -0.94
C LYS A 90 23.59 -16.32 -2.41
N VAL A 91 22.85 -15.32 -2.89
CA VAL A 91 22.88 -14.90 -4.29
C VAL A 91 23.32 -13.44 -4.43
N ARG A 92 23.91 -13.08 -5.55
CA ARG A 92 24.45 -11.73 -5.79
C ARG A 92 23.39 -10.62 -5.74
N ARG A 93 22.14 -10.93 -6.11
CA ARG A 93 21.00 -9.98 -6.18
C ARG A 93 19.84 -10.54 -5.38
N GLY A 94 19.98 -10.53 -4.05
CA GLY A 94 18.98 -11.10 -3.16
C GLY A 94 17.61 -10.40 -3.25
N GLU A 95 17.60 -9.06 -3.37
CA GLU A 95 16.35 -8.32 -3.58
C GLU A 95 15.66 -8.71 -4.89
N ARG A 96 16.43 -8.91 -5.99
CA ARG A 96 15.88 -9.35 -7.28
C ARG A 96 15.33 -10.77 -7.25
N LEU A 97 15.91 -11.66 -6.42
CA LEU A 97 15.36 -12.99 -6.21
C LEU A 97 13.96 -12.88 -5.57
N ILE A 98 13.82 -12.09 -4.50
CA ILE A 98 12.55 -11.88 -3.80
C ILE A 98 11.50 -11.31 -4.76
N GLU A 99 11.82 -10.22 -5.46
CA GLU A 99 10.94 -9.60 -6.46
C GLU A 99 10.50 -10.60 -7.54
N SER A 100 11.46 -11.34 -8.13
CA SER A 100 11.16 -12.26 -9.22
C SER A 100 10.26 -13.41 -8.80
N VAL A 101 10.39 -13.89 -7.55
CA VAL A 101 9.53 -14.95 -7.01
C VAL A 101 8.13 -14.42 -6.78
N PHE A 102 7.97 -13.22 -6.20
CA PHE A 102 6.67 -12.59 -6.01
C PHE A 102 5.97 -12.35 -7.36
N MET A 103 6.64 -11.68 -8.30
CA MET A 103 6.08 -11.41 -9.64
C MET A 103 5.70 -12.70 -10.39
N GLY A 104 6.55 -13.71 -10.30
CA GLY A 104 6.27 -15.03 -10.92
C GLY A 104 5.02 -15.68 -10.34
N SER A 105 4.80 -15.55 -9.02
CA SER A 105 3.59 -16.03 -8.36
C SER A 105 2.35 -15.26 -8.84
N CYS A 106 2.42 -13.93 -8.88
CA CYS A 106 1.29 -13.12 -9.37
C CYS A 106 0.91 -13.47 -10.82
N ARG A 107 1.90 -13.67 -11.69
CA ARG A 107 1.64 -14.08 -13.09
C ARG A 107 1.05 -15.49 -13.22
N TYR A 108 1.29 -16.34 -12.24
CA TYR A 108 0.73 -17.70 -12.23
C TYR A 108 -0.70 -17.72 -11.66
N GLU A 109 -0.97 -16.95 -10.59
CA GLU A 109 -2.23 -16.99 -9.84
C GLU A 109 -3.26 -15.94 -10.33
N ALA A 110 -2.79 -14.81 -10.91
CA ALA A 110 -3.62 -13.64 -11.25
C ALA A 110 -3.28 -13.10 -12.66
N ASN A 111 -3.62 -11.82 -12.93
CA ASN A 111 -3.27 -11.17 -14.19
C ASN A 111 -1.80 -10.71 -14.22
N ASP A 112 -1.42 -9.88 -13.24
CA ASP A 112 -0.05 -9.35 -13.10
C ASP A 112 0.15 -8.82 -11.66
N VAL A 113 1.23 -8.07 -11.42
CA VAL A 113 1.38 -7.20 -10.25
C VAL A 113 0.52 -5.95 -10.42
N SER A 114 -0.02 -5.43 -9.32
CA SER A 114 -0.85 -4.20 -9.32
C SER A 114 -0.02 -2.92 -9.44
N PHE A 115 1.26 -2.97 -9.05
CA PHE A 115 2.23 -1.88 -9.14
C PHE A 115 3.67 -2.43 -9.12
N GLU A 116 4.66 -1.55 -9.33
CA GLU A 116 6.06 -1.94 -9.25
C GLU A 116 6.45 -2.37 -7.84
N THR A 117 6.75 -3.64 -7.66
CA THR A 117 7.10 -4.25 -6.36
C THR A 117 8.28 -3.55 -5.70
N VAL A 118 8.16 -3.20 -4.44
CA VAL A 118 9.22 -2.63 -3.61
C VAL A 118 9.90 -3.73 -2.79
N VAL A 119 11.22 -3.88 -2.92
CA VAL A 119 12.03 -4.83 -2.13
C VAL A 119 13.23 -4.10 -1.54
N GLY A 120 13.06 -3.51 -0.37
CA GLY A 120 14.12 -2.78 0.34
C GLY A 120 14.72 -3.61 1.46
N SER A 121 15.98 -4.05 1.34
CA SER A 121 16.66 -4.84 2.37
C SER A 121 17.63 -4.00 3.24
N GLY A 122 17.71 -4.29 4.54
CA GLY A 122 18.57 -3.59 5.50
C GLY A 122 18.35 -2.07 5.42
N ARG A 123 19.43 -1.27 5.28
CA ARG A 123 19.29 0.20 5.21
C ARG A 123 18.41 0.72 4.04
N ARG A 124 18.17 -0.09 3.01
CA ARG A 124 17.29 0.29 1.89
C ARG A 124 15.82 0.19 2.22
N SER A 125 15.47 -0.52 3.29
CA SER A 125 14.10 -0.52 3.83
C SER A 125 13.64 0.86 4.30
N THR A 126 14.57 1.82 4.48
CA THR A 126 14.24 3.20 4.87
C THR A 126 13.83 4.10 3.70
N PHE A 127 13.88 3.62 2.45
CA PHE A 127 13.43 4.36 1.27
C PHE A 127 12.01 3.91 0.91
N LEU A 128 11.07 4.84 0.90
CA LEU A 128 9.64 4.58 0.74
C LEU A 128 9.31 3.74 -0.50
N HIS A 129 9.79 4.18 -1.68
CA HIS A 129 9.58 3.51 -2.97
C HIS A 129 10.91 3.05 -3.56
N TYR A 130 11.52 2.04 -2.92
CA TYR A 130 12.77 1.46 -3.41
C TYR A 130 12.50 0.37 -4.45
N MET A 131 12.40 0.75 -5.73
CA MET A 131 12.05 -0.13 -6.86
C MET A 131 13.27 -0.62 -7.67
N ILE A 132 14.49 -0.32 -7.25
CA ILE A 132 15.71 -0.79 -7.94
C ILE A 132 15.91 -2.30 -7.77
N ASN A 133 15.60 -2.84 -6.58
CA ASN A 133 15.52 -4.25 -6.23
C ASN A 133 16.70 -5.11 -6.75
N ASN A 134 17.94 -4.65 -6.66
CA ASN A 134 19.05 -5.36 -7.29
C ASN A 134 20.28 -5.55 -6.41
N HIS A 135 20.18 -5.23 -5.11
CA HIS A 135 21.29 -5.33 -4.17
C HIS A 135 21.36 -6.72 -3.51
N PRO A 136 22.54 -7.07 -2.97
CA PRO A 136 22.66 -8.21 -2.08
C PRO A 136 21.89 -7.99 -0.79
N VAL A 137 21.41 -9.08 -0.20
CA VAL A 137 20.73 -9.15 1.08
C VAL A 137 21.64 -9.82 2.10
N SER A 138 21.61 -9.41 3.36
CA SER A 138 22.37 -10.03 4.45
C SER A 138 21.45 -10.81 5.39
N GLU A 139 21.98 -11.83 6.07
CA GLU A 139 21.18 -12.66 7.01
C GLU A 139 20.54 -11.85 8.13
N GLY A 140 21.18 -10.77 8.59
CA GLY A 140 20.65 -9.89 9.64
C GLY A 140 19.69 -8.81 9.15
N ASP A 141 19.45 -8.71 7.85
CA ASP A 141 18.53 -7.71 7.30
C ASP A 141 17.08 -8.05 7.62
N ALA A 142 16.24 -7.02 7.77
CA ALA A 142 14.82 -7.11 7.50
C ALA A 142 14.56 -6.54 6.09
N VAL A 143 13.57 -7.09 5.39
CA VAL A 143 13.18 -6.69 4.04
C VAL A 143 11.78 -6.12 4.09
N VAL A 144 11.61 -4.86 3.73
CA VAL A 144 10.30 -4.32 3.36
C VAL A 144 9.96 -4.88 1.99
N LEU A 145 8.95 -5.72 1.95
CA LEU A 145 8.30 -6.19 0.74
C LEU A 145 6.94 -5.53 0.66
N ASP A 146 6.78 -4.64 -0.29
CA ASP A 146 5.55 -3.91 -0.59
C ASP A 146 5.12 -4.30 -2.00
N ALA A 147 4.00 -5.02 -2.07
CA ALA A 147 3.67 -5.77 -3.26
C ALA A 147 2.19 -6.18 -3.30
N GLY A 148 1.61 -6.13 -4.48
CA GLY A 148 0.25 -6.55 -4.72
C GLY A 148 0.08 -7.24 -6.06
N ALA A 149 -0.92 -8.12 -6.18
CA ALA A 149 -1.37 -8.72 -7.42
C ALA A 149 -2.58 -7.95 -7.98
N GLU A 150 -2.75 -8.04 -9.27
CA GLU A 150 -3.91 -7.55 -9.99
C GLU A 150 -4.79 -8.72 -10.44
N SER A 151 -6.08 -8.69 -10.15
CA SER A 151 -7.02 -9.72 -10.57
C SER A 151 -7.21 -9.74 -12.09
N GLN A 152 -7.84 -10.79 -12.64
CA GLN A 152 -8.18 -10.87 -14.08
C GLN A 152 -9.11 -9.74 -14.54
N TYR A 153 -9.75 -9.03 -13.62
CA TYR A 153 -10.64 -7.90 -13.90
C TYR A 153 -10.01 -6.56 -13.50
N LEU A 154 -8.67 -6.52 -13.36
CA LEU A 154 -7.85 -5.34 -13.11
C LEU A 154 -8.07 -4.67 -11.75
N TYR A 155 -8.57 -5.40 -10.76
CA TYR A 155 -8.65 -4.91 -9.39
C TYR A 155 -7.35 -5.21 -8.66
N ALA A 156 -6.84 -4.20 -7.96
CA ALA A 156 -5.57 -4.26 -7.25
C ALA A 156 -5.73 -4.83 -5.82
N ALA A 157 -4.65 -5.42 -5.33
CA ALA A 157 -4.34 -5.59 -3.92
C ALA A 157 -3.08 -4.80 -3.59
N ASP A 158 -2.91 -4.44 -2.32
CA ASP A 158 -1.76 -3.69 -1.82
C ASP A 158 -1.41 -4.15 -0.40
N VAL A 159 -0.29 -4.83 -0.27
CA VAL A 159 0.12 -5.42 1.02
C VAL A 159 1.59 -5.19 1.26
N THR A 160 1.92 -4.61 2.40
CA THR A 160 3.32 -4.53 2.86
C THR A 160 3.55 -5.39 4.09
N ARG A 161 4.63 -6.17 4.06
CA ARG A 161 5.21 -6.81 5.24
C ARG A 161 6.71 -6.56 5.30
N THR A 162 7.23 -6.38 6.50
CA THR A 162 8.68 -6.31 6.75
C THR A 162 9.13 -7.65 7.31
N LEU A 163 9.84 -8.44 6.50
CA LEU A 163 10.21 -9.83 6.81
C LEU A 163 11.66 -9.94 7.27
N PRO A 164 11.97 -10.59 8.42
CA PRO A 164 13.35 -10.84 8.85
C PRO A 164 13.96 -11.98 8.01
N VAL A 165 15.07 -11.73 7.33
CA VAL A 165 15.72 -12.68 6.41
C VAL A 165 16.13 -13.99 7.11
N SER A 166 16.57 -13.89 8.38
CA SER A 166 16.93 -15.05 9.21
C SER A 166 15.73 -15.81 9.82
N GLY A 167 14.51 -15.31 9.59
CA GLY A 167 13.30 -15.80 10.27
C GLY A 167 13.06 -15.17 11.65
N HIS A 168 13.98 -14.35 12.15
CA HIS A 168 13.88 -13.69 13.46
C HIS A 168 14.32 -12.22 13.40
N TYR A 169 13.53 -11.34 14.01
CA TYR A 169 13.89 -9.94 14.17
C TYR A 169 14.98 -9.76 15.24
N SER A 170 15.92 -8.85 14.99
CA SER A 170 16.75 -8.33 16.08
C SER A 170 15.88 -7.56 17.11
N PRO A 171 16.37 -7.35 18.34
CA PRO A 171 15.59 -6.59 19.34
C PRO A 171 15.18 -5.20 18.85
N ALA A 172 16.05 -4.50 18.11
CA ALA A 172 15.74 -3.19 17.54
C ALA A 172 14.69 -3.26 16.43
N GLN A 173 14.83 -4.20 15.47
CA GLN A 173 13.84 -4.42 14.41
C GLN A 173 12.47 -4.76 15.00
N ARG A 174 12.42 -5.66 15.99
CA ARG A 174 11.18 -6.03 16.69
C ARG A 174 10.52 -4.81 17.33
N ARG A 175 11.28 -3.99 18.05
CA ARG A 175 10.75 -2.79 18.69
C ARG A 175 10.11 -1.82 17.71
N VAL A 176 10.74 -1.63 16.53
CA VAL A 176 10.17 -0.80 15.45
C VAL A 176 8.92 -1.45 14.86
N ALA A 177 8.93 -2.76 14.61
CA ALA A 177 7.78 -3.48 14.06
C ALA A 177 6.58 -3.47 15.03
N GLU A 178 6.80 -3.60 16.33
CA GLU A 178 5.77 -3.47 17.37
C GLU A 178 5.15 -2.06 17.39
N ALA A 179 5.97 -1.02 17.22
CA ALA A 179 5.48 0.37 17.15
C ALA A 179 4.60 0.61 15.92
N VAL A 180 5.00 0.07 14.76
CA VAL A 180 4.23 0.18 13.51
C VAL A 180 2.94 -0.64 13.59
N LEU A 181 2.97 -1.85 14.17
CA LEU A 181 1.77 -2.65 14.43
C LEU A 181 0.79 -1.92 15.34
N ALA A 182 1.27 -1.32 16.44
CA ALA A 182 0.42 -0.56 17.35
C ALA A 182 -0.25 0.63 16.65
N ALA A 183 0.43 1.29 15.70
CA ALA A 183 -0.14 2.37 14.91
C ALA A 183 -1.24 1.88 13.96
N SER A 184 -1.04 0.75 13.28
CA SER A 184 -2.06 0.12 12.43
C SER A 184 -3.28 -0.32 13.25
N ASP A 185 -3.07 -0.94 14.42
CA ASP A 185 -4.16 -1.36 15.30
C ASP A 185 -4.95 -0.16 15.88
N ALA A 186 -4.27 0.93 16.21
CA ALA A 186 -4.92 2.17 16.64
C ALA A 186 -5.80 2.77 15.55
N ALA A 187 -5.34 2.78 14.29
CA ALA A 187 -6.10 3.24 13.13
C ALA A 187 -7.36 2.37 12.90
N ILE A 188 -7.21 1.04 12.91
CA ILE A 188 -8.33 0.10 12.76
C ILE A 188 -9.35 0.25 13.90
N ALA A 189 -8.87 0.45 15.13
CA ALA A 189 -9.74 0.71 16.27
C ALA A 189 -10.48 2.06 16.14
N ALA A 190 -9.84 3.08 15.55
CA ALA A 190 -10.48 4.36 15.25
C ALA A 190 -11.54 4.20 14.15
N ALA A 191 -11.26 3.40 13.11
CA ALA A 191 -12.18 3.11 12.02
C ALA A 191 -13.49 2.46 12.49
N ASN A 192 -13.45 1.68 13.58
CA ASN A 192 -14.59 0.98 14.15
C ASN A 192 -15.39 1.83 15.16
N LYS A 193 -15.10 3.13 15.30
CA LYS A 193 -15.90 4.05 16.11
C LYS A 193 -17.10 4.58 15.32
N PRO A 194 -18.25 4.81 15.96
CA PRO A 194 -19.40 5.39 15.30
C PRO A 194 -19.09 6.76 14.67
N GLY A 195 -19.43 6.92 13.39
CA GLY A 195 -19.19 8.17 12.64
C GLY A 195 -17.71 8.42 12.29
N ALA A 196 -16.86 7.38 12.35
CA ALA A 196 -15.46 7.48 11.98
C ALA A 196 -15.30 7.98 10.54
N ARG A 197 -14.32 8.85 10.34
CA ARG A 197 -13.92 9.40 9.04
C ARG A 197 -12.55 8.87 8.67
N TYR A 198 -12.25 8.82 7.39
CA TYR A 198 -10.93 8.33 6.94
C TYR A 198 -9.77 9.09 7.62
N ARG A 199 -9.86 10.40 7.75
CA ARG A 199 -8.85 11.21 8.47
C ARG A 199 -8.61 10.81 9.92
N ASP A 200 -9.63 10.25 10.59
CA ASP A 200 -9.51 9.86 12.01
C ASP A 200 -8.57 8.64 12.17
N LEU A 201 -8.50 7.79 11.14
CA LEU A 201 -7.59 6.65 11.09
C LEU A 201 -6.15 7.14 11.02
N MET A 202 -5.88 8.08 10.11
CA MET A 202 -4.57 8.71 9.96
C MET A 202 -4.13 9.40 11.26
N ALA A 203 -5.04 10.16 11.88
CA ALA A 203 -4.75 10.83 13.15
C ALA A 203 -4.42 9.83 14.26
N ALA A 204 -5.13 8.69 14.35
CA ALA A 204 -4.88 7.65 15.34
C ALA A 204 -3.53 6.94 15.11
N ALA A 205 -3.17 6.67 13.85
CA ALA A 205 -1.86 6.11 13.51
C ALA A 205 -0.73 7.08 13.90
N MET A 206 -0.85 8.36 13.54
CA MET A 206 0.16 9.38 13.86
C MET A 206 0.30 9.60 15.37
N ASP A 207 -0.81 9.58 16.12
CA ASP A 207 -0.79 9.65 17.60
C ASP A 207 0.01 8.48 18.19
N SER A 208 -0.28 7.24 17.76
CA SER A 208 0.44 6.04 18.20
C SER A 208 1.93 6.09 17.85
N ILE A 209 2.28 6.54 16.65
CA ILE A 209 3.68 6.72 16.21
C ILE A 209 4.39 7.75 17.07
N ALA A 210 3.78 8.90 17.34
CA ALA A 210 4.42 9.95 18.17
C ALA A 210 4.74 9.44 19.58
N HIS A 211 3.80 8.73 20.21
CA HIS A 211 4.04 8.13 21.54
C HIS A 211 5.11 7.03 21.50
N SER A 212 5.08 6.17 20.47
CA SER A 212 6.12 5.14 20.29
C SER A 212 7.52 5.75 20.11
N LEU A 213 7.65 6.82 19.34
CA LEU A 213 8.90 7.53 19.14
C LEU A 213 9.40 8.23 20.42
N GLU A 214 8.48 8.75 21.26
CA GLU A 214 8.82 9.28 22.59
C GLU A 214 9.37 8.17 23.50
N ASP A 215 8.66 7.02 23.58
CA ASP A 215 9.08 5.85 24.38
C ASP A 215 10.41 5.23 23.92
N MET A 216 10.73 5.36 22.63
CA MET A 216 12.02 4.94 22.06
C MET A 216 13.13 5.98 22.28
N GLY A 217 12.82 7.15 22.86
CA GLY A 217 13.78 8.22 23.09
C GLY A 217 14.27 8.92 21.81
N ILE A 218 13.47 8.88 20.75
CA ILE A 218 13.79 9.45 19.43
C ILE A 218 13.30 10.91 19.34
N LEU A 219 12.10 11.22 19.87
CA LEU A 219 11.62 12.59 19.92
C LEU A 219 12.48 13.43 20.88
N THR A 220 12.76 14.66 20.49
CA THR A 220 13.41 15.66 21.34
C THR A 220 12.42 16.53 22.11
N VAL A 221 11.14 16.37 21.82
CA VAL A 221 9.98 16.98 22.48
C VAL A 221 9.02 15.87 22.90
N SER A 222 8.01 16.17 23.72
CA SER A 222 6.98 15.18 24.05
C SER A 222 6.12 14.83 22.82
N ALA A 223 5.50 13.64 22.81
CA ALA A 223 4.54 13.25 21.80
C ALA A 223 3.42 14.29 21.67
N ALA A 224 2.90 14.77 22.80
CA ALA A 224 1.87 15.81 22.83
C ALA A 224 2.31 17.13 22.18
N GLU A 225 3.59 17.49 22.26
CA GLU A 225 4.13 18.67 21.58
C GLU A 225 4.32 18.39 20.08
N SER A 226 4.82 17.20 19.74
CA SER A 226 5.02 16.78 18.35
C SER A 226 3.70 16.69 17.56
N LEU A 227 2.59 16.39 18.22
CA LEU A 227 1.26 16.26 17.60
C LEU A 227 0.54 17.60 17.38
N LYS A 228 1.09 18.73 17.84
CA LYS A 228 0.54 20.05 17.56
C LYS A 228 0.76 20.42 16.08
N PRO A 229 -0.11 21.27 15.50
CA PRO A 229 0.00 21.70 14.10
C PRO A 229 1.33 22.35 13.70
N ASP A 230 2.07 22.88 14.66
CA ASP A 230 3.39 23.49 14.50
C ASP A 230 4.53 22.62 15.04
N GLY A 231 4.24 21.43 15.54
CA GLY A 231 5.18 20.46 16.11
C GLY A 231 5.77 19.54 15.06
N GLU A 232 4.98 18.59 14.61
CA GLU A 232 5.20 17.62 13.50
C GLU A 232 6.55 16.88 13.49
N GLN A 233 7.27 16.78 14.66
CA GLN A 233 8.57 16.13 14.68
C GLN A 233 8.49 14.63 14.33
N HIS A 234 7.39 13.95 14.69
CA HIS A 234 7.14 12.55 14.36
C HIS A 234 7.07 12.31 12.84
N CYS A 235 6.60 13.29 12.06
CA CYS A 235 6.54 13.22 10.60
C CYS A 235 7.90 13.10 9.92
N ARG A 236 9.01 13.35 10.65
CA ARG A 236 10.36 13.11 10.13
C ARG A 236 10.61 11.63 9.81
N TRP A 237 9.98 10.72 10.53
CA TRP A 237 10.20 9.28 10.41
C TRP A 237 8.98 8.51 9.90
N LEU A 238 7.81 9.17 9.79
CA LEU A 238 6.66 8.74 9.00
C LEU A 238 6.21 9.92 8.14
N TYR A 239 6.74 10.03 6.93
CA TYR A 239 6.63 11.19 6.05
C TYR A 239 5.72 10.95 4.83
N HIS A 240 4.80 9.99 4.94
CA HIS A 240 3.76 9.71 3.93
C HIS A 240 2.37 9.59 4.56
N GLY A 241 1.34 9.58 3.74
CA GLY A 241 -0.02 9.26 4.18
C GLY A 241 -0.08 7.80 4.67
N THR A 242 -0.95 7.52 5.64
CA THR A 242 -1.04 6.18 6.22
C THR A 242 -2.08 5.29 5.53
N GLY A 243 -2.45 5.62 4.29
CA GLY A 243 -3.34 4.81 3.46
C GLY A 243 -4.02 5.59 2.34
N HIS A 244 -4.71 4.89 1.47
CA HIS A 244 -5.45 5.38 0.31
C HIS A 244 -6.60 4.44 -0.05
N HIS A 245 -7.54 4.89 -0.89
CA HIS A 245 -8.53 3.98 -1.48
C HIS A 245 -7.86 3.00 -2.44
N LEU A 246 -8.45 1.80 -2.53
CA LEU A 246 -7.98 0.69 -3.36
C LEU A 246 -9.12 0.22 -4.27
N GLY A 247 -8.82 -0.12 -5.52
CA GLY A 247 -9.84 -0.56 -6.47
C GLY A 247 -9.28 -0.99 -7.82
N LEU A 248 -9.73 -0.36 -8.90
CA LEU A 248 -9.18 -0.55 -10.25
C LEU A 248 -7.76 0.03 -10.37
N ASP A 249 -7.48 1.04 -9.60
CA ASP A 249 -6.13 1.56 -9.41
C ASP A 249 -5.67 1.21 -7.99
N CYS A 250 -4.36 0.98 -7.81
CA CYS A 250 -3.75 0.80 -6.50
C CYS A 250 -4.02 2.02 -5.62
N HIS A 251 -3.68 3.22 -6.10
CA HIS A 251 -4.11 4.48 -5.52
C HIS A 251 -5.41 4.96 -6.17
N ASP A 252 -6.54 4.41 -5.74
CA ASP A 252 -7.85 4.66 -6.34
C ASP A 252 -8.49 5.97 -5.80
N ALA A 253 -9.36 6.58 -6.58
CA ALA A 253 -10.18 7.75 -6.21
C ALA A 253 -9.40 8.98 -5.72
N GLN A 254 -8.19 9.25 -6.26
CA GLN A 254 -7.31 10.34 -5.82
C GLN A 254 -7.85 11.75 -6.09
N HIS A 255 -8.71 11.91 -7.09
CA HIS A 255 -9.31 13.20 -7.46
C HIS A 255 -10.69 13.41 -6.83
N ALA A 256 -11.17 12.47 -6.01
CA ALA A 256 -12.40 12.65 -5.27
C ALA A 256 -12.28 13.87 -4.34
N ARG A 257 -13.35 14.66 -4.24
CA ARG A 257 -13.36 15.85 -3.39
C ARG A 257 -13.23 15.49 -1.91
N ASP A 258 -12.65 16.40 -1.12
CA ASP A 258 -12.37 16.18 0.31
C ASP A 258 -13.59 15.68 1.11
N GLU A 259 -14.79 16.14 0.77
CA GLU A 259 -16.06 15.73 1.39
C GLU A 259 -16.44 14.25 1.12
N TYR A 260 -15.81 13.61 0.11
CA TYR A 260 -15.94 12.20 -0.21
C TYR A 260 -14.70 11.41 0.21
N TYR A 261 -13.55 12.06 0.25
CA TYR A 261 -12.26 11.54 0.67
C TYR A 261 -11.25 12.69 0.85
N PRO A 262 -10.62 12.90 2.05
CA PRO A 262 -10.62 12.06 3.26
C PRO A 262 -11.65 12.41 4.34
N ASP A 263 -12.53 13.42 4.14
CA ASP A 263 -13.46 13.93 5.15
C ASP A 263 -14.76 13.15 5.25
N ALA A 264 -14.96 12.15 4.40
CA ALA A 264 -16.13 11.31 4.42
C ALA A 264 -16.18 10.42 5.66
N GLU A 265 -17.41 10.22 6.19
CA GLU A 265 -17.67 9.09 7.08
C GLU A 265 -17.44 7.79 6.33
N LEU A 266 -16.90 6.79 7.01
CA LEU A 266 -16.73 5.45 6.46
C LEU A 266 -18.10 4.83 6.18
N LYS A 267 -18.25 4.27 4.99
CA LYS A 267 -19.51 3.68 4.51
C LYS A 267 -19.28 2.24 4.02
N PRO A 268 -20.30 1.36 4.17
CA PRO A 268 -20.26 0.03 3.60
C PRO A 268 -19.84 0.03 2.12
N GLY A 269 -18.94 -0.88 1.77
CA GLY A 269 -18.37 -1.00 0.43
C GLY A 269 -17.13 -0.16 0.16
N MET A 270 -16.67 0.69 1.09
CA MET A 270 -15.36 1.32 0.98
C MET A 270 -14.27 0.28 1.19
N VAL A 271 -13.25 0.31 0.29
CA VAL A 271 -12.02 -0.48 0.41
C VAL A 271 -10.85 0.48 0.33
N PHE A 272 -9.91 0.34 1.27
CA PHE A 272 -8.77 1.24 1.42
C PHE A 272 -7.62 0.56 2.15
N THR A 273 -6.40 1.08 2.03
CA THR A 273 -5.23 0.57 2.73
C THR A 273 -5.04 1.23 4.09
N MET A 274 -4.27 0.56 4.95
CA MET A 274 -3.73 1.14 6.18
C MET A 274 -2.26 0.72 6.30
N GLU A 275 -1.35 1.66 6.10
CA GLU A 275 0.07 1.42 5.82
C GLU A 275 1.06 2.24 6.69
N PRO A 276 0.89 2.35 8.00
CA PRO A 276 1.88 3.07 8.79
C PRO A 276 3.28 2.46 8.66
N GLY A 277 4.30 3.32 8.75
CA GLY A 277 5.69 2.90 8.72
C GLY A 277 6.59 3.79 9.57
N LEU A 278 7.80 3.31 9.86
CA LEU A 278 8.86 4.06 10.49
C LEU A 278 10.17 3.82 9.73
N TYR A 279 10.86 4.91 9.40
CA TYR A 279 12.04 4.86 8.53
C TYR A 279 13.20 5.64 9.15
N PHE A 280 14.16 4.92 9.71
CA PHE A 280 15.33 5.48 10.40
C PHE A 280 16.55 5.40 9.50
N HIS A 281 16.81 6.44 8.72
CA HIS A 281 17.98 6.47 7.84
C HIS A 281 19.28 6.26 8.63
N ASP A 282 20.24 5.58 8.01
CA ASP A 282 21.52 5.21 8.63
C ASP A 282 22.40 6.40 9.03
N ASN A 283 22.20 7.55 8.38
CA ASN A 283 22.90 8.82 8.63
C ASN A 283 22.13 9.81 9.53
N ASP A 284 20.95 9.43 10.05
CA ASP A 284 20.18 10.30 10.93
C ASP A 284 20.70 10.27 12.36
N LEU A 285 21.42 11.35 12.74
CA LEU A 285 22.06 11.46 14.06
C LEU A 285 21.08 11.75 15.21
N LEU A 286 19.81 12.07 14.92
CA LEU A 286 18.77 12.19 15.94
C LEU A 286 18.26 10.81 16.42
N VAL A 287 18.49 9.79 15.61
CA VAL A 287 18.06 8.42 15.90
C VAL A 287 19.18 7.70 16.69
N PRO A 288 18.87 6.99 17.79
CA PRO A 288 19.83 6.12 18.46
C PRO A 288 20.48 5.12 17.49
N GLU A 289 21.77 4.83 17.66
CA GLU A 289 22.57 4.04 16.74
C GLU A 289 21.93 2.67 16.42
N GLU A 290 21.31 2.05 17.41
CA GLU A 290 20.69 0.72 17.32
C GLU A 290 19.49 0.67 16.34
N TYR A 291 18.82 1.80 16.07
CA TYR A 291 17.70 1.88 15.15
C TYR A 291 18.08 2.39 13.75
N ARG A 292 19.30 2.94 13.57
CA ARG A 292 19.71 3.48 12.26
C ARG A 292 19.77 2.41 11.19
N GLY A 293 19.24 2.72 10.02
CA GLY A 293 19.16 1.81 8.89
C GLY A 293 18.00 0.82 8.98
N ILE A 294 17.07 0.99 9.93
CA ILE A 294 15.86 0.17 10.04
C ILE A 294 14.67 0.94 9.45
N GLY A 295 14.03 0.35 8.47
CA GLY A 295 12.72 0.75 7.95
C GLY A 295 11.72 -0.38 8.14
N VAL A 296 10.54 -0.06 8.59
CA VAL A 296 9.41 -1.00 8.75
C VAL A 296 8.14 -0.36 8.19
N ARG A 297 7.40 -1.06 7.36
CA ARG A 297 6.02 -0.76 6.96
C ARG A 297 5.17 -2.00 7.17
N LEU A 298 3.96 -1.78 7.61
CA LEU A 298 2.89 -2.78 7.70
C LEU A 298 1.67 -2.21 7.00
N GLU A 299 1.19 -2.92 6.01
CA GLU A 299 0.03 -2.49 5.22
C GLU A 299 -0.96 -3.60 5.05
N ASP A 300 -2.21 -3.27 5.25
CA ASP A 300 -3.35 -4.15 5.06
C ASP A 300 -4.44 -3.49 4.21
N ASP A 301 -5.08 -4.29 3.36
CA ASP A 301 -6.31 -3.93 2.67
C ASP A 301 -7.50 -4.08 3.61
N LEU A 302 -8.27 -3.02 3.78
CA LEU A 302 -9.41 -2.94 4.70
C LEU A 302 -10.73 -2.77 3.94
N LEU A 303 -11.80 -3.37 4.46
CA LEU A 303 -13.16 -3.25 3.95
C LEU A 303 -14.12 -2.77 5.04
N VAL A 304 -14.94 -1.79 4.73
CA VAL A 304 -16.13 -1.48 5.52
C VAL A 304 -17.26 -2.43 5.11
N THR A 305 -17.63 -3.32 5.99
CA THR A 305 -18.70 -4.32 5.77
C THR A 305 -20.10 -3.70 5.75
N ASP A 306 -21.11 -4.46 5.33
CA ASP A 306 -22.52 -4.03 5.37
C ASP A 306 -23.00 -3.67 6.78
N SER A 307 -22.38 -4.21 7.83
CA SER A 307 -22.66 -3.85 9.23
C SER A 307 -22.00 -2.55 9.67
N GLY A 308 -21.11 -1.98 8.84
CA GLY A 308 -20.29 -0.82 9.19
C GLY A 308 -19.03 -1.16 9.97
N GLU A 309 -18.73 -2.43 10.18
CA GLU A 309 -17.48 -2.90 10.77
C GLU A 309 -16.36 -2.84 9.73
N VAL A 310 -15.19 -2.35 10.14
CA VAL A 310 -13.96 -2.38 9.31
C VAL A 310 -13.20 -3.65 9.62
N VAL A 311 -12.98 -4.46 8.57
CA VAL A 311 -12.26 -5.73 8.65
C VAL A 311 -11.04 -5.74 7.75
N ILE A 312 -10.01 -6.50 8.14
CA ILE A 312 -8.83 -6.75 7.33
C ILE A 312 -9.18 -7.79 6.29
N LEU A 313 -8.84 -7.53 5.03
CA LEU A 313 -9.00 -8.48 3.93
C LEU A 313 -7.74 -9.33 3.69
N SER A 314 -6.56 -8.78 4.02
CA SER A 314 -5.22 -9.36 3.79
C SER A 314 -4.71 -10.13 5.03
N ASP A 315 -5.58 -10.87 5.71
CA ASP A 315 -5.28 -11.56 6.97
C ASP A 315 -4.54 -12.90 6.80
N GLY A 316 -4.34 -13.37 5.57
CA GLY A 316 -3.57 -14.59 5.27
C GLY A 316 -2.05 -14.44 5.51
N VAL A 317 -1.50 -13.22 5.57
CA VAL A 317 -0.11 -12.97 5.95
C VAL A 317 -0.06 -12.32 7.35
N PRO A 318 0.60 -12.95 8.35
CA PRO A 318 0.63 -12.42 9.71
C PRO A 318 1.14 -10.98 9.81
N ARG A 319 0.63 -10.26 10.81
CA ARG A 319 0.92 -8.83 11.05
C ARG A 319 1.91 -8.63 12.21
N SER A 320 1.77 -9.41 13.28
CA SER A 320 2.63 -9.26 14.46
C SER A 320 4.01 -9.88 14.25
N PRO A 321 5.06 -9.34 14.90
CA PRO A 321 6.40 -9.93 14.82
C PRO A 321 6.44 -11.41 15.21
N GLU A 322 5.72 -11.81 16.26
CA GLU A 322 5.62 -13.21 16.69
C GLU A 322 4.93 -14.07 15.64
N GLY A 323 3.84 -13.55 15.05
CA GLY A 323 3.10 -14.24 14.00
C GLY A 323 3.95 -14.44 12.75
N ILE A 324 4.68 -13.41 12.32
CA ILE A 324 5.60 -13.47 11.17
C ILE A 324 6.70 -14.49 11.42
N GLU A 325 7.36 -14.48 12.58
CA GLU A 325 8.42 -15.45 12.90
C GLU A 325 7.88 -16.90 12.93
N ALA A 326 6.71 -17.11 13.54
CA ALA A 326 6.07 -18.43 13.57
C ALA A 326 5.69 -18.91 12.16
N TRP A 327 5.11 -18.01 11.36
CA TRP A 327 4.73 -18.31 9.97
C TRP A 327 5.97 -18.60 9.12
N MET A 328 7.04 -17.80 9.21
CA MET A 328 8.28 -18.05 8.47
C MET A 328 8.96 -19.37 8.86
N ALA A 329 8.79 -19.84 10.09
CA ALA A 329 9.33 -21.13 10.53
C ALA A 329 8.66 -22.34 9.82
N GLU A 330 7.48 -22.14 9.25
CA GLU A 330 6.76 -23.19 8.48
C GLU A 330 7.13 -23.15 6.99
N HIS A 331 7.96 -22.18 6.56
CA HIS A 331 8.35 -21.94 5.17
C HIS A 331 9.82 -22.30 4.92
N GLY A 332 10.12 -22.72 3.69
CA GLY A 332 11.48 -23.02 3.29
C GLY A 332 11.59 -23.50 1.83
N PRO A 333 12.80 -23.56 1.27
CA PRO A 333 13.01 -23.90 -0.15
C PRO A 333 12.47 -25.26 -0.57
N GLU A 334 12.38 -26.23 0.35
CA GLU A 334 11.82 -27.57 0.08
C GLU A 334 10.31 -27.46 -0.20
N ARG A 335 9.58 -26.61 0.56
CA ARG A 335 8.16 -26.34 0.34
C ARG A 335 7.91 -25.68 -1.03
N TYR A 336 8.75 -24.72 -1.40
CA TYR A 336 8.67 -24.07 -2.72
C TYR A 336 8.77 -25.09 -3.87
N ILE A 337 9.70 -26.05 -3.78
CA ILE A 337 9.89 -27.09 -4.80
C ILE A 337 8.69 -28.03 -4.80
N ALA A 338 8.21 -28.47 -3.65
CA ALA A 338 7.07 -29.36 -3.52
C ALA A 338 5.81 -28.78 -4.17
N ASP A 339 5.52 -27.52 -3.89
CA ASP A 339 4.35 -26.82 -4.43
C ASP A 339 4.40 -26.63 -5.95
N LEU A 340 5.60 -26.39 -6.53
CA LEU A 340 5.76 -26.24 -7.98
C LEU A 340 5.68 -27.56 -8.74
N THR A 341 6.12 -28.64 -8.13
CA THR A 341 6.30 -29.93 -8.82
C THR A 341 5.22 -30.95 -8.44
N GLY A 342 4.47 -30.71 -7.38
CA GLY A 342 3.61 -31.72 -6.76
C GLY A 342 4.41 -32.90 -6.17
N PHE A 343 5.73 -32.73 -6.00
CA PHE A 343 6.66 -33.73 -5.47
C PHE A 343 7.07 -33.34 -4.05
N ASP A 344 6.72 -34.15 -3.07
CA ASP A 344 7.26 -34.01 -1.72
C ASP A 344 8.62 -34.75 -1.65
N PRO A 345 9.74 -34.03 -1.39
CA PRO A 345 11.06 -34.67 -1.27
C PRO A 345 11.17 -35.65 -0.10
N LYS A 346 10.13 -35.79 0.74
CA LYS A 346 10.04 -36.76 1.83
C LYS A 346 9.31 -38.03 1.44
N ASP A 347 8.64 -38.07 0.28
CA ASP A 347 8.04 -39.26 -0.32
C ASP A 347 9.08 -40.02 -1.17
#